data_c418570e78187b4026709d25ccc743d0
#
_entry.id   c418570e78187b4026709d25ccc743d0
#
_cell.length_a   1.000
_cell.length_b   1.000
_cell.length_c   1.000
_cell.angle_alpha   90.00
_cell.angle_beta   90.00
_cell.angle_gamma   90.00
#
_symmetry.space_group_name_H-M   'P 1'
#
loop_
_entity.id
_entity.type
_entity.pdbx_description
1 polymer ?
#
loop_
_entity_poly.entity_id
_entity_poly.type
_entity_poly.pdbx_seq_one_letter_code
_entity_poly.pdbx_strand_id
1 'polypeptide(L)'
;MSKRLRELEKQVRALTEEVTRLRPENLALREENLRLAARVAELEERLGQNSRNTSKPPSSDPPSLLPPPPKTGSGRKPGGQPGHRGHQRELVPETDVDEIIPVKPTQCRDCGAALRGEDPAPRRHQVAEIPQIKPRITEYRLHALCCGRCNAVTTASLPQGVPPGAFGPRVVAMVSLLTSFYRLGRRSAAEAMRDLFGLTMSLGSVTACERIASAVLAGPVAQAQAYVKEQGVKQADETSWYEGSARKTVWLWVAFTEQVTVFLIRASRGTDVAKDLLGQGLGVLVTDRWCAYTWWPLKWRQLCWAHLKRHFQAFVEAGGQARRIGGALLVEEKLLFEWWYRVRDGTLARSTLRAYTVALRRRVKALLRRGSVCGHRKTEATCRELLKLEPAMWTFVRLAGVSPTNNASERAIRRGVIWRKLCFGTHSEAGSRFAERMLTVTATLRQQGRGVVDYLTSSIEASLRGERPQSLLPMTAANVA
;
A
#
# COMPACT_ATOMS: atom_id res chain seq x y z
N MET A 1 74.19 38.36 -36.75
CA MET A 1 72.91 37.98 -36.11
C MET A 1 73.19 37.65 -34.61
N SER A 2 72.53 38.34 -33.66
CA SER A 2 72.81 38.22 -32.22
C SER A 2 72.53 36.81 -31.69
N LYS A 3 73.35 36.26 -30.81
CA LYS A 3 73.21 34.97 -30.16
C LYS A 3 71.82 34.80 -29.55
N ARG A 4 71.21 35.87 -29.07
CA ARG A 4 69.89 35.98 -28.50
C ARG A 4 68.78 35.76 -29.55
N LEU A 5 69.00 36.19 -30.83
CA LEU A 5 68.00 35.99 -31.87
C LEU A 5 67.91 34.52 -32.29
N ARG A 6 69.00 33.79 -32.36
CA ARG A 6 69.03 32.35 -32.69
C ARG A 6 68.37 31.51 -31.53
N GLU A 7 68.54 31.93 -30.32
CA GLU A 7 67.90 31.25 -29.18
C GLU A 7 66.40 31.47 -29.19
N LEU A 8 65.89 32.68 -29.51
CA LEU A 8 64.47 32.97 -29.66
C LEU A 8 63.87 32.21 -30.85
N GLU A 9 64.58 32.15 -32.00
CA GLU A 9 64.06 31.33 -33.12
C GLU A 9 63.94 29.84 -32.79
N LYS A 10 64.86 29.29 -32.01
CA LYS A 10 64.80 27.89 -31.53
C LYS A 10 63.62 27.66 -30.62
N GLN A 11 63.35 28.59 -29.66
CA GLN A 11 62.21 28.52 -28.76
C GLN A 11 60.87 28.64 -29.51
N VAL A 12 60.77 29.58 -30.50
CA VAL A 12 59.57 29.72 -31.31
C VAL A 12 59.29 28.46 -32.14
N ARG A 13 60.34 27.84 -32.70
CA ARG A 13 60.18 26.58 -33.43
C ARG A 13 59.69 25.46 -32.56
N ALA A 14 60.26 25.26 -31.34
CA ALA A 14 59.85 24.26 -30.38
C ALA A 14 58.39 24.48 -29.94
N LEU A 15 57.99 25.71 -29.63
CA LEU A 15 56.63 26.05 -29.27
C LEU A 15 55.62 25.81 -30.43
N THR A 16 56.06 26.11 -31.66
CA THR A 16 55.22 25.86 -32.85
C THR A 16 55.00 24.37 -33.07
N GLU A 17 56.02 23.57 -32.91
CA GLU A 17 55.92 22.09 -32.98
C GLU A 17 54.98 21.55 -31.88
N GLU A 18 55.09 22.05 -30.65
CA GLU A 18 54.24 21.65 -29.56
C GLU A 18 52.78 22.07 -29.75
N VAL A 19 52.53 23.30 -30.20
CA VAL A 19 51.16 23.76 -30.59
C VAL A 19 50.58 22.90 -31.69
N THR A 20 51.38 22.51 -32.69
CA THR A 20 50.95 21.67 -33.78
C THR A 20 50.58 20.26 -33.32
N ARG A 21 51.29 19.71 -32.33
CA ARG A 21 50.98 18.43 -31.68
C ARG A 21 49.74 18.51 -30.79
N LEU A 22 49.59 19.59 -30.00
CA LEU A 22 48.49 19.75 -29.05
C LEU A 22 47.14 20.09 -29.68
N ARG A 23 47.13 20.72 -30.86
CA ARG A 23 45.89 21.09 -31.58
C ARG A 23 44.97 19.91 -31.88
N PRO A 24 45.43 18.80 -32.52
CA PRO A 24 44.57 17.65 -32.80
C PRO A 24 44.14 16.96 -31.52
N GLU A 25 44.98 16.88 -30.50
CA GLU A 25 44.67 16.30 -29.19
C GLU A 25 43.56 17.10 -28.49
N ASN A 26 43.63 18.42 -28.54
CA ASN A 26 42.60 19.31 -27.97
C ASN A 26 41.27 19.21 -28.74
N LEU A 27 41.30 19.01 -30.05
CA LEU A 27 40.10 18.77 -30.85
C LEU A 27 39.45 17.44 -30.50
N ALA A 28 40.21 16.36 -30.38
CA ALA A 28 39.71 15.06 -29.96
C ALA A 28 39.11 15.09 -28.54
N LEU A 29 39.75 15.74 -27.59
CA LEU A 29 39.22 15.93 -26.22
C LEU A 29 37.93 16.77 -26.20
N ARG A 30 37.80 17.78 -27.08
CA ARG A 30 36.56 18.56 -27.21
C ARG A 30 35.41 17.71 -27.75
N GLU A 31 35.66 16.88 -28.74
CA GLU A 31 34.65 15.95 -29.28
C GLU A 31 34.20 14.92 -28.23
N GLU A 32 35.18 14.37 -27.46
CA GLU A 32 34.89 13.45 -26.40
C GLU A 32 34.09 14.11 -25.26
N ASN A 33 34.45 15.34 -24.87
CA ASN A 33 33.68 16.09 -23.87
C ASN A 33 32.25 16.37 -24.31
N LEU A 34 32.02 16.71 -25.59
CA LEU A 34 30.68 16.89 -26.15
C LEU A 34 29.89 15.57 -26.10
N ARG A 35 30.52 14.46 -26.44
CA ARG A 35 29.90 13.12 -26.36
C ARG A 35 29.56 12.74 -24.91
N LEU A 36 30.47 12.98 -23.97
CA LEU A 36 30.25 12.73 -22.56
C LEU A 36 29.15 13.63 -21.99
N ALA A 37 29.12 14.92 -22.33
CA ALA A 37 28.07 15.84 -21.91
C ALA A 37 26.69 15.40 -22.43
N ALA A 38 26.59 14.97 -23.69
CA ALA A 38 25.35 14.41 -24.24
C ALA A 38 24.93 13.13 -23.49
N ARG A 39 25.88 12.26 -23.13
CA ARG A 39 25.61 11.04 -22.40
C ARG A 39 25.16 11.31 -20.95
N VAL A 40 25.77 12.31 -20.29
CA VAL A 40 25.34 12.76 -18.95
C VAL A 40 23.90 13.29 -19.01
N ALA A 41 23.59 14.16 -19.97
CA ALA A 41 22.23 14.68 -20.14
C ALA A 41 21.20 13.57 -20.39
N GLU A 42 21.53 12.56 -21.22
CA GLU A 42 20.67 11.39 -21.42
C GLU A 42 20.45 10.59 -20.11
N LEU A 43 21.51 10.39 -19.33
CA LEU A 43 21.43 9.67 -18.06
C LEU A 43 20.64 10.44 -16.99
N GLU A 44 20.81 11.75 -16.93
CA GLU A 44 20.05 12.64 -16.05
C GLU A 44 18.55 12.61 -16.40
N GLU A 45 18.21 12.68 -17.69
CA GLU A 45 16.83 12.53 -18.15
C GLU A 45 16.26 11.17 -17.74
N ARG A 46 17.01 10.08 -17.92
CA ARG A 46 16.58 8.73 -17.50
C ARG A 46 16.41 8.60 -15.98
N LEU A 47 17.29 9.20 -15.19
CA LEU A 47 17.20 9.22 -13.72
C LEU A 47 16.03 10.08 -13.23
N GLY A 48 15.72 11.17 -13.93
CA GLY A 48 14.57 12.02 -13.66
C GLY A 48 13.21 11.38 -13.98
N GLN A 49 13.18 10.25 -14.71
CA GLN A 49 11.95 9.56 -15.06
C GLN A 49 11.33 8.80 -13.88
N ASN A 50 10.05 9.10 -13.57
CA ASN A 50 9.27 8.46 -12.51
C ASN A 50 7.80 8.37 -12.92
N SER A 51 6.96 7.80 -12.05
CA SER A 51 5.52 7.62 -12.32
C SER A 51 4.73 8.92 -12.48
N ARG A 52 5.30 10.08 -12.17
CA ARG A 52 4.63 11.39 -12.25
C ARG A 52 4.83 12.07 -13.60
N ASN A 53 5.97 11.83 -14.24
CA ASN A 53 6.36 12.46 -15.51
C ASN A 53 6.40 11.48 -16.68
N THR A 54 6.21 10.19 -16.44
CA THR A 54 6.18 9.15 -17.47
C THR A 54 5.00 8.18 -17.27
N SER A 55 4.85 7.26 -18.21
CA SER A 55 3.89 6.16 -18.18
C SER A 55 4.27 5.03 -17.18
N LYS A 56 5.40 5.14 -16.49
CA LYS A 56 5.85 4.13 -15.50
C LYS A 56 4.84 4.00 -14.34
N PRO A 57 4.59 2.78 -13.86
CA PRO A 57 3.70 2.59 -12.71
C PRO A 57 4.37 3.07 -11.40
N PRO A 58 3.59 3.56 -10.39
CA PRO A 58 4.14 3.99 -9.11
C PRO A 58 4.95 2.92 -8.36
N SER A 59 4.70 1.64 -8.65
CA SER A 59 5.45 0.53 -8.05
C SER A 59 6.90 0.45 -8.54
N SER A 60 7.23 1.07 -9.67
CA SER A 60 8.60 1.15 -10.20
C SER A 60 9.39 2.34 -9.67
N ASP A 61 8.75 3.28 -8.98
CA ASP A 61 9.45 4.41 -8.37
C ASP A 61 10.43 3.94 -7.30
N PRO A 62 11.64 4.52 -7.23
CA PRO A 62 12.58 4.22 -6.17
C PRO A 62 12.03 4.68 -4.82
N PRO A 63 12.41 4.04 -3.69
CA PRO A 63 11.98 4.45 -2.36
C PRO A 63 12.40 5.89 -2.00
N SER A 64 13.46 6.38 -2.61
CA SER A 64 14.01 7.73 -2.45
C SER A 64 13.26 8.81 -3.22
N LEU A 65 12.23 8.45 -4.01
CA LEU A 65 11.47 9.46 -4.74
C LEU A 65 10.75 10.39 -3.75
N LEU A 66 11.25 11.62 -3.67
CA LEU A 66 10.65 12.65 -2.81
C LEU A 66 9.19 12.92 -3.20
N PRO A 67 8.33 13.29 -2.23
CA PRO A 67 7.00 13.81 -2.52
C PRO A 67 7.08 14.93 -3.58
N PRO A 68 6.04 15.15 -4.40
CA PRO A 68 6.04 16.30 -5.30
C PRO A 68 6.28 17.56 -4.47
N PRO A 69 7.04 18.52 -4.99
CA PRO A 69 7.11 19.81 -4.36
C PRO A 69 5.68 20.30 -4.13
N PRO A 70 5.39 20.93 -2.99
CA PRO A 70 4.07 21.51 -2.77
C PRO A 70 3.74 22.36 -3.99
N LYS A 71 2.53 22.22 -4.52
CA LYS A 71 2.06 23.06 -5.62
C LYS A 71 2.45 24.48 -5.27
N THR A 72 3.15 25.17 -6.18
CA THR A 72 3.60 26.55 -6.01
C THR A 72 2.52 27.33 -5.31
N GLY A 73 2.75 27.56 -4.03
CA GLY A 73 1.72 28.03 -3.14
C GLY A 73 1.32 29.43 -3.52
N SER A 74 0.18 29.83 -3.06
CA SER A 74 -0.39 31.18 -3.06
C SER A 74 0.50 32.27 -2.42
N GLY A 75 1.84 32.14 -2.42
CA GLY A 75 2.79 33.04 -1.74
C GLY A 75 2.73 33.02 -0.21
N ARG A 76 1.92 32.12 0.38
CA ARG A 76 1.74 32.03 1.84
C ARG A 76 2.84 31.18 2.47
N LYS A 77 3.35 31.57 3.62
CA LYS A 77 4.35 30.81 4.37
C LYS A 77 3.81 29.42 4.77
N PRO A 78 4.65 28.35 4.78
CA PRO A 78 4.23 27.05 5.32
C PRO A 78 3.76 27.19 6.78
N GLY A 79 2.62 26.57 7.12
CA GLY A 79 2.05 26.59 8.46
C GLY A 79 0.60 27.04 8.48
N GLY A 80 0.03 27.15 9.68
CA GLY A 80 -1.33 27.64 9.87
C GLY A 80 -1.47 29.08 9.39
N GLN A 81 -2.44 29.32 8.51
CA GLN A 81 -2.74 30.66 8.00
C GLN A 81 -3.63 31.42 9.01
N PRO A 82 -3.73 32.76 8.96
CA PRO A 82 -4.70 33.52 9.79
C PRO A 82 -6.10 32.92 9.62
N GLY A 83 -6.75 32.59 10.73
CA GLY A 83 -8.06 31.93 10.76
C GLY A 83 -8.03 30.42 10.71
N HIS A 84 -6.85 29.78 10.57
CA HIS A 84 -6.74 28.32 10.69
C HIS A 84 -6.98 27.89 12.13
N ARG A 85 -8.03 27.11 12.36
CA ARG A 85 -8.22 26.44 13.65
C ARG A 85 -7.16 25.37 13.77
N GLY A 86 -6.22 25.53 14.72
CA GLY A 86 -5.21 24.51 15.00
C GLY A 86 -5.88 23.19 15.36
N HIS A 87 -5.42 22.09 14.77
CA HIS A 87 -5.81 20.75 15.21
C HIS A 87 -5.16 20.49 16.58
N GLN A 88 -5.95 20.56 17.63
CA GLN A 88 -5.56 20.09 18.95
C GLN A 88 -6.08 18.66 19.14
N ARG A 89 -5.36 17.87 19.93
CA ARG A 89 -5.85 16.56 20.38
C ARG A 89 -7.13 16.79 21.16
N GLU A 90 -8.18 16.05 20.82
CA GLU A 90 -9.42 16.05 21.60
C GLU A 90 -9.11 15.54 23.00
N LEU A 91 -9.61 16.27 24.00
CA LEU A 91 -9.48 15.88 25.39
C LEU A 91 -10.40 14.70 25.67
N VAL A 92 -9.91 13.72 26.39
CA VAL A 92 -10.74 12.60 26.87
C VAL A 92 -11.78 13.15 27.87
N PRO A 93 -13.02 12.63 27.89
CA PRO A 93 -14.00 12.94 28.93
C PRO A 93 -13.42 12.73 30.33
N GLU A 94 -13.91 13.48 31.33
CA GLU A 94 -13.42 13.35 32.72
C GLU A 94 -13.65 11.96 33.31
N THR A 95 -14.68 11.27 32.85
CA THR A 95 -14.98 9.89 33.22
C THR A 95 -13.90 8.90 32.80
N ASP A 96 -13.11 9.25 31.80
CA ASP A 96 -12.08 8.38 31.21
C ASP A 96 -10.65 8.85 31.60
N VAL A 97 -10.55 9.79 32.57
CA VAL A 97 -9.27 10.27 33.10
C VAL A 97 -8.93 9.49 34.37
N ASP A 98 -7.75 8.85 34.38
CA ASP A 98 -7.31 8.03 35.52
C ASP A 98 -7.05 8.87 36.78
N GLU A 99 -6.54 10.09 36.65
CA GLU A 99 -6.22 10.97 37.77
C GLU A 99 -6.45 12.45 37.40
N ILE A 100 -7.14 13.20 38.27
CA ILE A 100 -7.35 14.64 38.12
C ILE A 100 -6.61 15.37 39.23
N ILE A 101 -5.59 16.14 38.89
CA ILE A 101 -4.76 16.91 39.80
C ILE A 101 -5.15 18.38 39.71
N PRO A 102 -5.81 18.98 40.73
CA PRO A 102 -6.09 20.40 40.75
C PRO A 102 -4.80 21.22 41.00
N VAL A 103 -4.42 22.05 40.05
CA VAL A 103 -3.29 22.98 40.18
C VAL A 103 -3.80 24.39 40.33
N LYS A 104 -3.64 25.00 41.52
CA LYS A 104 -4.10 26.31 41.86
C LYS A 104 -2.94 27.31 42.07
N PRO A 105 -3.02 28.55 41.61
CA PRO A 105 -2.02 29.53 41.94
C PRO A 105 -2.14 29.89 43.43
N THR A 106 -1.03 30.01 44.11
CA THR A 106 -0.98 30.32 45.55
C THR A 106 -0.84 31.80 45.84
N GLN A 107 -0.30 32.56 44.89
CA GLN A 107 -0.06 34.00 45.02
C GLN A 107 -0.45 34.77 43.76
N CYS A 108 -0.91 36.00 43.93
CA CYS A 108 -1.20 36.93 42.85
C CYS A 108 0.10 37.33 42.14
N ARG A 109 0.09 37.28 40.82
CA ARG A 109 1.28 37.60 40.00
C ARG A 109 1.67 39.10 40.10
N ASP A 110 0.69 39.96 40.32
CA ASP A 110 0.91 41.42 40.27
C ASP A 110 1.23 42.02 41.65
N CYS A 111 0.59 41.52 42.75
CA CYS A 111 0.76 42.12 44.07
C CYS A 111 1.29 41.15 45.16
N GLY A 112 1.50 39.87 44.84
CA GLY A 112 2.03 38.85 45.78
C GLY A 112 1.01 38.40 46.85
N ALA A 113 -0.21 38.91 46.89
CA ALA A 113 -1.20 38.50 47.86
C ALA A 113 -1.59 37.00 47.73
N ALA A 114 -1.85 36.30 48.84
CA ALA A 114 -2.30 34.92 48.83
C ALA A 114 -3.64 34.76 48.15
N LEU A 115 -3.74 33.85 47.19
CA LEU A 115 -4.96 33.50 46.48
C LEU A 115 -5.66 32.30 47.11
N ARG A 116 -7.00 32.40 47.21
CA ARG A 116 -7.88 31.32 47.70
C ARG A 116 -9.12 31.29 46.84
N GLY A 117 -9.76 30.11 46.73
CA GLY A 117 -11.02 29.93 45.98
C GLY A 117 -10.98 28.82 44.97
N GLU A 118 -12.04 28.69 44.19
CA GLU A 118 -12.24 27.71 43.15
C GLU A 118 -12.49 28.41 41.81
N ASP A 119 -11.99 27.80 40.74
CA ASP A 119 -12.29 28.19 39.35
C ASP A 119 -13.38 27.22 38.85
N PRO A 120 -14.59 27.69 38.51
CA PRO A 120 -15.68 26.86 38.03
C PRO A 120 -15.43 26.26 36.64
N ALA A 121 -14.45 26.77 35.86
CA ALA A 121 -14.13 26.32 34.52
C ALA A 121 -12.62 26.27 34.25
N PRO A 122 -11.87 25.45 35.01
CA PRO A 122 -10.41 25.41 34.89
C PRO A 122 -9.97 24.95 33.51
N ARG A 123 -8.88 25.54 33.01
CA ARG A 123 -8.27 25.11 31.76
C ARG A 123 -7.73 23.68 31.92
N ARG A 124 -8.25 22.74 31.13
CA ARG A 124 -7.85 21.35 31.16
C ARG A 124 -6.56 21.13 30.36
N HIS A 125 -5.61 20.39 30.95
CA HIS A 125 -4.40 19.92 30.31
C HIS A 125 -4.24 18.43 30.61
N GLN A 126 -4.15 17.59 29.55
CA GLN A 126 -4.05 16.14 29.71
C GLN A 126 -2.74 15.62 29.16
N VAL A 127 -2.05 14.81 29.94
CA VAL A 127 -0.85 14.07 29.57
C VAL A 127 -1.21 12.58 29.55
N ALA A 128 -0.92 11.90 28.45
CA ALA A 128 -1.10 10.46 28.37
C ALA A 128 0.28 9.79 28.49
N GLU A 129 0.40 8.87 29.44
CA GLU A 129 1.60 8.08 29.67
C GLU A 129 1.30 6.59 29.47
N ILE A 130 2.30 5.83 29.03
CA ILE A 130 2.22 4.38 28.92
C ILE A 130 2.83 3.76 30.19
N PRO A 131 2.03 3.14 31.06
CA PRO A 131 2.55 2.48 32.26
C PRO A 131 3.46 1.30 31.87
N GLN A 132 4.37 0.92 32.77
CA GLN A 132 5.19 -0.26 32.56
C GLN A 132 4.33 -1.51 32.41
N ILE A 133 4.37 -2.12 31.22
CA ILE A 133 3.60 -3.34 30.91
C ILE A 133 4.41 -4.54 31.38
N LYS A 134 3.90 -5.29 32.38
CA LYS A 134 4.49 -6.54 32.82
C LYS A 134 3.66 -7.73 32.34
N PRO A 135 4.29 -8.81 31.83
CA PRO A 135 3.56 -10.02 31.43
C PRO A 135 2.93 -10.66 32.66
N ARG A 136 1.68 -11.15 32.48
CA ARG A 136 1.08 -12.04 33.47
C ARG A 136 1.60 -13.46 33.23
N ILE A 137 2.22 -14.08 34.24
CA ILE A 137 2.73 -15.45 34.19
C ILE A 137 1.82 -16.34 35.00
N THR A 138 1.34 -17.45 34.39
CA THR A 138 0.54 -18.48 35.04
C THR A 138 1.29 -19.80 34.97
N GLU A 139 1.50 -20.45 36.11
CA GLU A 139 2.15 -21.76 36.22
C GLU A 139 1.11 -22.85 36.37
N TYR A 140 1.17 -23.89 35.56
CA TYR A 140 0.36 -25.09 35.66
C TYR A 140 1.25 -26.24 36.08
N ARG A 141 0.99 -26.81 37.32
CA ARG A 141 1.72 -27.95 37.88
C ARG A 141 0.99 -29.24 37.55
N LEU A 142 1.49 -30.01 36.60
CA LEU A 142 0.91 -31.27 36.17
C LEU A 142 1.45 -32.41 37.04
N HIS A 143 0.65 -32.88 37.97
CA HIS A 143 1.02 -33.95 38.87
C HIS A 143 0.90 -35.31 38.20
N ALA A 144 1.84 -36.21 38.50
CA ALA A 144 1.78 -37.62 38.17
C ALA A 144 1.47 -38.41 39.49
N LEU A 145 0.38 -39.13 39.47
CA LEU A 145 -0.08 -39.92 40.64
C LEU A 145 -0.04 -41.41 40.31
N CYS A 146 0.39 -42.20 41.31
CA CYS A 146 0.38 -43.66 41.20
C CYS A 146 -0.98 -44.20 41.68
N CYS A 147 -1.59 -45.08 40.90
CA CYS A 147 -2.84 -45.75 41.28
C CYS A 147 -2.59 -46.79 42.36
N GLY A 148 -3.22 -46.64 43.52
CA GLY A 148 -3.11 -47.59 44.62
C GLY A 148 -3.67 -49.00 44.34
N ARG A 149 -4.41 -49.18 43.24
CA ARG A 149 -4.99 -50.48 42.86
C ARG A 149 -4.14 -51.25 41.85
N CYS A 150 -3.54 -50.58 40.87
CA CYS A 150 -2.81 -51.25 39.78
C CYS A 150 -1.39 -50.71 39.60
N ASN A 151 -0.90 -49.82 40.45
CA ASN A 151 0.41 -49.17 40.43
C ASN A 151 0.73 -48.42 39.13
N ALA A 152 -0.24 -48.21 38.22
CA ALA A 152 -0.06 -47.42 37.04
C ALA A 152 0.10 -45.92 37.38
N VAL A 153 1.05 -45.23 36.78
CA VAL A 153 1.25 -43.78 36.93
C VAL A 153 0.43 -43.03 35.88
N THR A 154 -0.42 -42.14 36.35
CA THR A 154 -1.21 -41.26 35.45
C THR A 154 -0.79 -39.82 35.68
N THR A 155 -0.36 -39.16 34.57
CA THR A 155 0.04 -37.74 34.57
C THR A 155 -1.15 -36.88 34.12
N ALA A 156 -1.40 -35.79 34.83
CA ALA A 156 -2.42 -34.80 34.46
C ALA A 156 -2.08 -34.14 33.12
N SER A 157 -3.09 -33.84 32.33
CA SER A 157 -2.97 -33.05 31.11
C SER A 157 -3.34 -31.59 31.37
N LEU A 158 -2.88 -30.69 30.48
CA LEU A 158 -3.27 -29.28 30.52
C LEU A 158 -4.80 -29.15 30.38
N PRO A 159 -5.43 -28.23 31.11
CA PRO A 159 -6.84 -27.94 30.92
C PRO A 159 -7.14 -27.42 29.50
N GLN A 160 -8.36 -27.64 29.03
CA GLN A 160 -8.82 -27.07 27.75
C GLN A 160 -8.70 -25.54 27.76
N GLY A 161 -8.28 -24.95 26.65
CA GLY A 161 -8.04 -23.51 26.51
C GLY A 161 -6.66 -23.05 26.96
N VAL A 162 -5.86 -23.91 27.60
CA VAL A 162 -4.47 -23.59 27.94
C VAL A 162 -3.55 -23.87 26.76
N PRO A 163 -2.71 -22.88 26.34
CA PRO A 163 -1.75 -23.10 25.27
C PRO A 163 -0.75 -24.21 25.62
N PRO A 164 -0.43 -25.13 24.67
CA PRO A 164 0.59 -26.17 24.93
C PRO A 164 2.02 -25.60 24.94
N GLY A 165 2.21 -24.36 24.47
CA GLY A 165 3.49 -23.64 24.45
C GLY A 165 3.59 -22.58 25.54
N ALA A 166 4.74 -21.94 25.63
CA ALA A 166 5.05 -20.95 26.67
C ALA A 166 4.34 -19.58 26.50
N PHE A 167 3.68 -19.35 25.37
CA PHE A 167 3.14 -18.03 25.01
C PHE A 167 1.62 -18.07 24.85
N GLY A 168 0.94 -17.15 25.54
CA GLY A 168 -0.52 -17.00 25.49
C GLY A 168 -1.01 -16.34 24.20
N PRO A 169 -2.34 -16.36 23.97
CA PRO A 169 -2.99 -15.89 22.74
C PRO A 169 -2.61 -14.45 22.34
N ARG A 170 -2.56 -13.52 23.28
CA ARG A 170 -2.22 -12.12 23.01
C ARG A 170 -0.75 -11.96 22.59
N VAL A 171 0.18 -12.75 23.14
CA VAL A 171 1.59 -12.75 22.70
C VAL A 171 1.68 -13.25 21.26
N VAL A 172 1.00 -14.36 20.94
CA VAL A 172 0.94 -14.91 19.57
C VAL A 172 0.36 -13.87 18.60
N ALA A 173 -0.71 -13.18 18.97
CA ALA A 173 -1.33 -12.12 18.17
C ALA A 173 -0.37 -10.96 17.90
N MET A 174 0.31 -10.46 18.94
CA MET A 174 1.25 -9.35 18.84
C MET A 174 2.47 -9.70 17.99
N VAL A 175 3.10 -10.84 18.23
CA VAL A 175 4.25 -11.32 17.44
C VAL A 175 3.87 -11.46 15.97
N SER A 176 2.72 -12.06 15.67
CA SER A 176 2.24 -12.22 14.31
C SER A 176 1.96 -10.88 13.62
N LEU A 177 1.47 -9.88 14.37
CA LEU A 177 1.25 -8.54 13.85
C LEU A 177 2.57 -7.78 13.62
N LEU A 178 3.55 -7.91 14.54
CA LEU A 178 4.88 -7.32 14.40
C LEU A 178 5.61 -7.84 13.15
N THR A 179 5.61 -9.15 12.94
CA THR A 179 6.30 -9.77 11.79
C THR A 179 5.57 -9.56 10.46
N SER A 180 4.24 -9.43 10.45
CA SER A 180 3.45 -9.26 9.25
C SER A 180 3.19 -7.80 8.89
N PHE A 181 2.27 -7.15 9.59
CA PHE A 181 1.81 -5.79 9.28
C PHE A 181 2.90 -4.74 9.50
N TYR A 182 3.63 -4.84 10.62
CA TYR A 182 4.74 -3.95 10.94
C TYR A 182 6.06 -4.35 10.26
N ARG A 183 6.12 -5.53 9.67
CA ARG A 183 7.23 -6.01 8.81
C ARG A 183 8.57 -6.08 9.54
N LEU A 184 8.56 -6.31 10.84
CA LEU A 184 9.78 -6.58 11.58
C LEU A 184 10.34 -7.95 11.19
N GLY A 185 11.67 -8.02 11.03
CA GLY A 185 12.35 -9.31 10.97
C GLY A 185 12.13 -10.09 12.27
N ARG A 186 12.21 -11.43 12.24
CA ARG A 186 11.96 -12.26 13.43
C ARG A 186 12.85 -11.92 14.61
N ARG A 187 14.12 -11.54 14.36
CA ARG A 187 15.05 -11.07 15.40
C ARG A 187 14.54 -9.77 16.03
N SER A 188 14.23 -8.78 15.22
CA SER A 188 13.71 -7.50 15.70
C SER A 188 12.34 -7.63 16.37
N ALA A 189 11.50 -8.57 15.97
CA ALA A 189 10.25 -8.86 16.67
C ALA A 189 10.49 -9.47 18.05
N ALA A 190 11.47 -10.39 18.19
CA ALA A 190 11.86 -10.93 19.49
C ALA A 190 12.48 -9.87 20.40
N GLU A 191 13.31 -8.97 19.86
CA GLU A 191 13.86 -7.81 20.56
C GLU A 191 12.76 -6.86 21.03
N ALA A 192 11.81 -6.51 20.14
CA ALA A 192 10.68 -5.66 20.50
C ALA A 192 9.81 -6.28 21.62
N MET A 193 9.62 -7.59 21.61
CA MET A 193 8.87 -8.26 22.69
C MET A 193 9.62 -8.19 24.03
N ARG A 194 10.95 -8.28 24.02
CA ARG A 194 11.78 -8.11 25.22
C ARG A 194 11.76 -6.67 25.72
N ASP A 195 11.99 -5.71 24.83
CA ASP A 195 12.20 -4.30 25.20
C ASP A 195 10.89 -3.62 25.63
N LEU A 196 9.76 -3.96 24.99
CA LEU A 196 8.46 -3.33 25.26
C LEU A 196 7.66 -4.08 26.36
N PHE A 197 7.85 -5.39 26.50
CA PHE A 197 7.00 -6.23 27.33
C PHE A 197 7.80 -7.12 28.32
N GLY A 198 9.13 -7.08 28.31
CA GLY A 198 9.95 -7.93 29.17
C GLY A 198 9.87 -9.43 28.82
N LEU A 199 9.42 -9.80 27.62
CA LEU A 199 9.24 -11.20 27.19
C LEU A 199 10.41 -11.64 26.31
N THR A 200 11.26 -12.54 26.84
CA THR A 200 12.33 -13.16 26.04
C THR A 200 11.76 -14.35 25.25
N MET A 201 12.06 -14.41 23.96
CA MET A 201 11.64 -15.50 23.07
C MET A 201 12.70 -15.87 22.04
N SER A 202 12.73 -17.15 21.67
CA SER A 202 13.60 -17.65 20.61
C SER A 202 13.02 -17.36 19.22
N LEU A 203 13.86 -17.41 18.17
CA LEU A 203 13.39 -17.31 16.77
C LEU A 203 12.44 -18.45 16.40
N GLY A 204 12.64 -19.63 16.99
CA GLY A 204 11.73 -20.76 16.85
C GLY A 204 10.35 -20.45 17.42
N SER A 205 10.30 -19.78 18.58
CA SER A 205 9.04 -19.33 19.21
C SER A 205 8.30 -18.30 18.35
N VAL A 206 9.03 -17.33 17.76
CA VAL A 206 8.44 -16.37 16.82
C VAL A 206 7.81 -17.08 15.62
N THR A 207 8.52 -18.06 15.05
CA THR A 207 8.00 -18.88 13.94
C THR A 207 6.80 -19.73 14.33
N ALA A 208 6.79 -20.26 15.57
CA ALA A 208 5.64 -20.99 16.09
C ALA A 208 4.40 -20.09 16.23
N CYS A 209 4.56 -18.85 16.70
CA CYS A 209 3.49 -17.86 16.76
C CYS A 209 2.90 -17.59 15.36
N GLU A 210 3.74 -17.35 14.35
CA GLU A 210 3.31 -17.15 12.95
C GLU A 210 2.50 -18.35 12.44
N ARG A 211 2.95 -19.57 12.72
CA ARG A 211 2.27 -20.81 12.30
C ARG A 211 0.91 -20.97 12.99
N ILE A 212 0.83 -20.73 14.31
CA ILE A 212 -0.43 -20.79 15.07
C ILE A 212 -1.43 -19.79 14.49
N ALA A 213 -1.05 -18.52 14.37
CA ALA A 213 -1.92 -17.50 13.82
C ALA A 213 -2.38 -17.85 12.40
N SER A 214 -1.46 -18.30 11.53
CA SER A 214 -1.81 -18.72 10.16
C SER A 214 -2.86 -19.84 10.17
N ALA A 215 -2.69 -20.87 11.00
CA ALA A 215 -3.63 -21.99 11.07
C ALA A 215 -5.03 -21.53 11.53
N VAL A 216 -5.09 -20.74 12.60
CA VAL A 216 -6.35 -20.22 13.17
C VAL A 216 -7.12 -19.35 12.17
N LEU A 217 -6.40 -18.56 11.37
CA LEU A 217 -7.01 -17.62 10.42
C LEU A 217 -7.47 -18.28 9.11
N ALA A 218 -7.18 -19.55 8.87
CA ALA A 218 -7.54 -20.22 7.61
C ALA A 218 -9.05 -20.19 7.33
N GLY A 219 -9.87 -20.53 8.33
CA GLY A 219 -11.34 -20.53 8.21
C GLY A 219 -11.92 -19.15 7.96
N PRO A 220 -11.66 -18.16 8.83
CA PRO A 220 -12.12 -16.78 8.61
C PRO A 220 -11.73 -16.17 7.26
N VAL A 221 -10.49 -16.44 6.79
CA VAL A 221 -10.02 -15.97 5.47
C VAL A 221 -10.77 -16.67 4.32
N ALA A 222 -11.04 -17.97 4.44
CA ALA A 222 -11.85 -18.68 3.45
C ALA A 222 -13.29 -18.12 3.37
N GLN A 223 -13.90 -17.79 4.52
CA GLN A 223 -15.20 -17.11 4.55
C GLN A 223 -15.15 -15.73 3.88
N ALA A 224 -14.10 -14.94 4.15
CA ALA A 224 -13.89 -13.65 3.51
C ALA A 224 -13.74 -13.78 1.98
N GLN A 225 -13.05 -14.81 1.51
CA GLN A 225 -12.93 -15.10 0.08
C GLN A 225 -14.28 -15.47 -0.54
N ALA A 226 -15.07 -16.32 0.11
CA ALA A 226 -16.41 -16.65 -0.34
C ALA A 226 -17.31 -15.41 -0.42
N TYR A 227 -17.29 -14.57 0.61
CA TYR A 227 -18.02 -13.30 0.64
C TYR A 227 -17.68 -12.39 -0.55
N VAL A 228 -16.38 -12.19 -0.85
CA VAL A 228 -15.94 -11.34 -1.97
C VAL A 228 -16.49 -11.85 -3.29
N LYS A 229 -16.55 -13.16 -3.51
CA LYS A 229 -17.08 -13.76 -4.76
C LYS A 229 -18.52 -13.34 -5.04
N GLU A 230 -19.31 -13.08 -4.02
CA GLU A 230 -20.75 -12.78 -4.10
C GLU A 230 -21.07 -11.28 -4.16
N GLN A 231 -20.07 -10.40 -3.98
CA GLN A 231 -20.32 -8.98 -3.92
C GLN A 231 -20.69 -8.38 -5.27
N GLY A 232 -21.62 -7.40 -5.25
CA GLY A 232 -22.12 -6.72 -6.45
C GLY A 232 -21.09 -5.82 -7.13
N VAL A 233 -20.11 -5.27 -6.38
CA VAL A 233 -19.00 -4.48 -6.91
C VAL A 233 -17.70 -4.93 -6.25
N LYS A 234 -16.72 -5.26 -7.05
CA LYS A 234 -15.38 -5.65 -6.59
C LYS A 234 -14.30 -5.03 -7.45
N GLN A 235 -13.16 -4.75 -6.86
CA GLN A 235 -11.95 -4.29 -7.54
C GLN A 235 -10.87 -5.34 -7.39
N ALA A 236 -10.04 -5.54 -8.40
CA ALA A 236 -8.91 -6.45 -8.31
C ALA A 236 -7.66 -5.84 -8.91
N ASP A 237 -6.53 -6.30 -8.41
CA ASP A 237 -5.20 -5.96 -8.88
C ASP A 237 -4.21 -7.07 -8.50
N GLU A 238 -3.05 -7.13 -9.15
CA GLU A 238 -2.01 -8.08 -8.84
C GLU A 238 -0.61 -7.48 -9.00
N THR A 239 0.33 -8.01 -8.24
CA THR A 239 1.74 -7.61 -8.32
C THR A 239 2.65 -8.82 -8.15
N SER A 240 3.89 -8.72 -8.64
CA SER A 240 4.88 -9.76 -8.39
C SER A 240 5.16 -9.92 -6.89
N TRP A 241 5.47 -11.14 -6.48
CA TRP A 241 5.91 -11.53 -5.15
C TRP A 241 7.09 -12.46 -5.27
N TYR A 242 7.93 -12.55 -4.24
CA TYR A 242 9.06 -13.47 -4.23
C TYR A 242 8.86 -14.56 -3.19
N GLU A 243 9.12 -15.80 -3.56
CA GLU A 243 9.01 -16.97 -2.68
C GLU A 243 10.26 -17.84 -2.78
N GLY A 244 10.71 -18.36 -1.63
CA GLY A 244 11.85 -19.23 -1.51
C GLY A 244 13.20 -18.50 -1.54
N SER A 245 14.27 -19.25 -1.20
CA SER A 245 15.64 -18.75 -1.19
C SER A 245 16.13 -18.33 -2.58
N ALA A 246 15.70 -19.04 -3.62
CA ALA A 246 15.98 -18.71 -5.02
C ALA A 246 15.13 -17.52 -5.54
N ARG A 247 14.30 -16.89 -4.70
CA ARG A 247 13.43 -15.74 -5.04
C ARG A 247 12.57 -16.01 -6.27
N LYS A 248 11.96 -17.18 -6.35
CA LYS A 248 11.02 -17.52 -7.41
C LYS A 248 9.91 -16.48 -7.46
N THR A 249 9.67 -15.95 -8.65
CA THR A 249 8.57 -14.99 -8.86
C THR A 249 7.25 -15.74 -8.81
N VAL A 250 6.41 -15.33 -7.87
CA VAL A 250 5.00 -15.70 -7.74
C VAL A 250 4.17 -14.42 -7.75
N TRP A 251 2.86 -14.47 -7.59
CA TRP A 251 1.98 -13.30 -7.74
C TRP A 251 1.11 -13.10 -6.51
N LEU A 252 1.16 -11.89 -5.96
CA LEU A 252 0.24 -11.42 -4.94
C LEU A 252 -0.96 -10.78 -5.63
N TRP A 253 -2.13 -11.34 -5.39
CA TRP A 253 -3.41 -10.88 -5.88
C TRP A 253 -4.19 -10.21 -4.77
N VAL A 254 -5.02 -9.24 -5.11
CA VAL A 254 -5.98 -8.61 -4.19
C VAL A 254 -7.36 -8.53 -4.82
N ALA A 255 -8.38 -8.85 -4.05
CA ALA A 255 -9.76 -8.50 -4.32
C ALA A 255 -10.28 -7.59 -3.20
N PHE A 256 -10.77 -6.43 -3.58
CA PHE A 256 -11.25 -5.39 -2.69
C PHE A 256 -12.76 -5.20 -2.89
N THR A 257 -13.51 -5.14 -1.81
CA THR A 257 -14.92 -4.72 -1.75
C THR A 257 -15.04 -3.58 -0.73
N GLU A 258 -16.22 -3.04 -0.54
CA GLU A 258 -16.45 -1.97 0.43
C GLU A 258 -16.13 -2.38 1.88
N GLN A 259 -16.34 -3.66 2.25
CA GLN A 259 -16.22 -4.16 3.62
C GLN A 259 -15.09 -5.18 3.83
N VAL A 260 -14.65 -5.85 2.78
CA VAL A 260 -13.73 -6.98 2.88
C VAL A 260 -12.66 -6.88 1.79
N THR A 261 -11.41 -7.10 2.19
CA THR A 261 -10.26 -7.19 1.29
C THR A 261 -9.56 -8.53 1.46
N VAL A 262 -9.39 -9.26 0.37
CA VAL A 262 -8.77 -10.59 0.36
C VAL A 262 -7.49 -10.57 -0.47
N PHE A 263 -6.47 -11.25 0.04
CA PHE A 263 -5.20 -11.44 -0.65
C PHE A 263 -4.94 -12.93 -0.91
N LEU A 264 -4.36 -13.23 -2.07
CA LEU A 264 -3.85 -14.56 -2.42
C LEU A 264 -2.45 -14.46 -2.98
N ILE A 265 -1.57 -15.42 -2.64
CA ILE A 265 -0.25 -15.57 -3.25
C ILE A 265 -0.25 -16.88 -4.04
N ARG A 266 -0.03 -16.80 -5.35
CA ARG A 266 -0.09 -17.94 -6.29
C ARG A 266 1.06 -17.87 -7.28
N ALA A 267 1.45 -19.04 -7.80
CA ALA A 267 2.52 -19.16 -8.78
C ALA A 267 2.19 -18.50 -10.13
N SER A 268 0.91 -18.42 -10.47
CA SER A 268 0.44 -17.93 -11.78
C SER A 268 -0.18 -16.54 -11.70
N ARG A 269 -0.02 -15.77 -12.77
CA ARG A 269 -0.74 -14.53 -13.06
C ARG A 269 -1.92 -14.77 -14.04
N GLY A 270 -2.38 -15.99 -14.13
CA GLY A 270 -3.35 -16.44 -15.13
C GLY A 270 -4.81 -16.28 -14.71
N THR A 271 -5.67 -16.55 -15.67
CA THR A 271 -7.13 -16.48 -15.54
C THR A 271 -7.68 -17.42 -14.45
N ASP A 272 -7.06 -18.57 -14.24
CA ASP A 272 -7.53 -19.54 -13.25
C ASP A 272 -7.43 -18.99 -11.82
N VAL A 273 -6.35 -18.25 -11.51
CA VAL A 273 -6.20 -17.59 -10.22
C VAL A 273 -7.20 -16.43 -10.07
N ALA A 274 -7.43 -15.67 -11.15
CA ALA A 274 -8.46 -14.63 -11.14
C ALA A 274 -9.86 -15.21 -10.87
N LYS A 275 -10.19 -16.36 -11.45
CA LYS A 275 -11.46 -17.08 -11.21
C LYS A 275 -11.52 -17.64 -9.78
N ASP A 276 -10.43 -18.22 -9.26
CA ASP A 276 -10.38 -18.67 -7.85
C ASP A 276 -10.65 -17.51 -6.89
N LEU A 277 -10.08 -16.33 -7.13
CA LEU A 277 -10.26 -15.16 -6.27
C LEU A 277 -11.64 -14.51 -6.41
N LEU A 278 -12.16 -14.37 -7.63
CA LEU A 278 -13.30 -13.51 -7.94
C LEU A 278 -14.64 -14.25 -8.15
N GLY A 279 -14.61 -15.58 -8.31
CA GLY A 279 -15.79 -16.41 -8.54
C GLY A 279 -16.25 -16.42 -9.99
N GLN A 280 -17.54 -16.64 -10.23
CA GLN A 280 -18.15 -16.94 -11.55
C GLN A 280 -18.61 -15.71 -12.36
N GLY A 281 -18.07 -14.53 -12.13
CA GLY A 281 -18.40 -13.34 -12.93
C GLY A 281 -19.65 -12.58 -12.47
N LEU A 282 -20.03 -12.71 -11.21
CA LEU A 282 -21.15 -11.96 -10.62
C LEU A 282 -20.78 -10.52 -10.28
N GLY A 283 -21.67 -9.58 -10.60
CA GLY A 283 -21.50 -8.16 -10.28
C GLY A 283 -20.48 -7.43 -11.18
N VAL A 284 -20.14 -6.22 -10.79
CA VAL A 284 -19.19 -5.36 -11.52
C VAL A 284 -17.77 -5.61 -11.03
N LEU A 285 -16.86 -5.84 -11.97
CA LEU A 285 -15.44 -5.96 -11.71
C LEU A 285 -14.68 -4.74 -12.25
N VAL A 286 -13.96 -4.05 -11.37
CA VAL A 286 -13.11 -2.89 -11.72
C VAL A 286 -11.63 -3.34 -11.69
N THR A 287 -10.97 -3.30 -12.85
CA THR A 287 -9.57 -3.73 -13.00
C THR A 287 -8.85 -2.87 -14.03
N ASP A 288 -7.56 -3.11 -14.18
CA ASP A 288 -6.83 -2.73 -15.39
C ASP A 288 -7.31 -3.57 -16.60
N ARG A 289 -6.60 -3.50 -17.72
CA ARG A 289 -6.91 -4.28 -18.94
C ARG A 289 -6.19 -5.62 -19.04
N TRP A 290 -5.56 -6.12 -17.95
CA TRP A 290 -4.83 -7.39 -17.98
C TRP A 290 -5.69 -8.55 -18.52
N CYS A 291 -5.08 -9.43 -19.31
CA CYS A 291 -5.81 -10.50 -20.01
C CYS A 291 -6.46 -11.53 -19.07
N ALA A 292 -5.97 -11.70 -17.85
CA ALA A 292 -6.56 -12.61 -16.87
C ALA A 292 -8.01 -12.28 -16.51
N TYR A 293 -8.51 -11.08 -16.83
CA TYR A 293 -9.89 -10.66 -16.56
C TYR A 293 -10.80 -10.67 -17.80
N THR A 294 -10.35 -11.15 -18.97
CA THR A 294 -11.11 -11.09 -20.22
C THR A 294 -12.35 -11.98 -20.23
N TRP A 295 -12.44 -12.98 -19.38
CA TRP A 295 -13.59 -13.84 -19.20
C TRP A 295 -14.79 -13.15 -18.51
N TRP A 296 -14.54 -12.01 -17.83
CA TRP A 296 -15.62 -11.25 -17.20
C TRP A 296 -16.46 -10.52 -18.26
N PRO A 297 -17.80 -10.59 -18.22
CA PRO A 297 -18.64 -9.96 -19.23
C PRO A 297 -18.42 -8.45 -19.32
N LEU A 298 -18.20 -7.92 -20.53
CA LEU A 298 -17.86 -6.49 -20.74
C LEU A 298 -18.90 -5.53 -20.16
N LYS A 299 -20.18 -5.89 -20.16
CA LYS A 299 -21.26 -5.07 -19.59
C LYS A 299 -21.14 -4.87 -18.06
N TRP A 300 -20.43 -5.79 -17.39
CA TRP A 300 -20.20 -5.80 -15.96
C TRP A 300 -18.72 -5.54 -15.59
N ARG A 301 -17.91 -5.18 -16.55
CA ARG A 301 -16.52 -4.82 -16.31
C ARG A 301 -16.35 -3.29 -16.34
N GLN A 302 -15.51 -2.74 -15.47
CA GLN A 302 -15.05 -1.35 -15.51
C GLN A 302 -13.53 -1.34 -15.65
N LEU A 303 -13.03 -0.74 -16.73
CA LEU A 303 -11.60 -0.48 -16.88
C LEU A 303 -11.16 0.71 -16.04
N CYS A 304 -10.06 0.56 -15.36
CA CYS A 304 -9.48 1.63 -14.54
C CYS A 304 -8.96 2.79 -15.40
N TRP A 305 -9.55 3.96 -15.26
CA TRP A 305 -9.14 5.16 -15.97
C TRP A 305 -7.76 5.68 -15.56
N ALA A 306 -7.29 5.39 -14.34
CA ALA A 306 -5.91 5.72 -13.94
C ALA A 306 -4.88 4.92 -14.76
N HIS A 307 -5.18 3.66 -15.12
CA HIS A 307 -4.36 2.87 -16.04
C HIS A 307 -4.50 3.35 -17.49
N LEU A 308 -5.71 3.73 -17.92
CA LEU A 308 -5.91 4.33 -19.25
C LEU A 308 -5.11 5.61 -19.41
N LYS A 309 -5.11 6.50 -18.42
CA LYS A 309 -4.28 7.71 -18.37
C LYS A 309 -2.79 7.40 -18.62
N ARG A 310 -2.24 6.37 -17.98
CA ARG A 310 -0.85 5.94 -18.20
C ARG A 310 -0.61 5.48 -19.65
N HIS A 311 -1.58 4.78 -20.25
CA HIS A 311 -1.47 4.42 -21.66
C HIS A 311 -1.51 5.65 -22.59
N PHE A 312 -2.37 6.62 -22.30
CA PHE A 312 -2.43 7.87 -23.07
C PHE A 312 -1.15 8.68 -22.92
N GLN A 313 -0.56 8.70 -21.73
CA GLN A 313 0.76 9.28 -21.49
C GLN A 313 1.86 8.56 -22.30
N ALA A 314 1.84 7.23 -22.36
CA ALA A 314 2.77 6.47 -23.20
C ALA A 314 2.63 6.79 -24.70
N PHE A 315 1.41 7.12 -25.17
CA PHE A 315 1.22 7.60 -26.55
C PHE A 315 1.89 8.97 -26.77
N VAL A 316 1.82 9.87 -25.77
CA VAL A 316 2.51 11.16 -25.80
C VAL A 316 4.02 10.96 -25.90
N GLU A 317 4.57 10.04 -25.11
CA GLU A 317 6.00 9.69 -25.08
C GLU A 317 6.48 9.08 -26.41
N ALA A 318 5.61 8.36 -27.13
CA ALA A 318 5.94 7.74 -28.41
C ALA A 318 6.22 8.76 -29.55
N GLY A 319 5.81 10.02 -29.39
CA GLY A 319 6.09 11.07 -30.38
C GLY A 319 5.15 11.04 -31.60
N GLY A 320 5.44 11.84 -32.59
CA GLY A 320 4.74 11.88 -33.88
C GLY A 320 3.21 12.03 -33.78
N GLN A 321 2.45 11.28 -34.57
CA GLN A 321 1.00 11.32 -34.58
C GLN A 321 0.43 10.69 -33.28
N ALA A 322 1.12 9.71 -32.68
CA ALA A 322 0.72 9.11 -31.42
C ALA A 322 0.69 10.16 -30.29
N ARG A 323 1.66 11.08 -30.22
CA ARG A 323 1.68 12.21 -29.26
C ARG A 323 0.41 13.06 -29.34
N ARG A 324 -0.01 13.41 -30.55
CA ARG A 324 -1.22 14.25 -30.75
C ARG A 324 -2.48 13.52 -30.25
N ILE A 325 -2.58 12.24 -30.54
CA ILE A 325 -3.71 11.40 -30.09
C ILE A 325 -3.68 11.22 -28.57
N GLY A 326 -2.53 10.89 -28.00
CA GLY A 326 -2.35 10.75 -26.54
C GLY A 326 -2.70 12.04 -25.80
N GLY A 327 -2.22 13.19 -26.28
CA GLY A 327 -2.54 14.51 -25.72
C GLY A 327 -4.05 14.81 -25.76
N ALA A 328 -4.71 14.55 -26.89
CA ALA A 328 -6.15 14.74 -27.02
C ALA A 328 -6.94 13.80 -26.06
N LEU A 329 -6.53 12.53 -25.90
CA LEU A 329 -7.15 11.59 -24.97
C LEU A 329 -6.95 12.02 -23.50
N LEU A 330 -5.82 12.61 -23.13
CA LEU A 330 -5.59 13.16 -21.79
C LEU A 330 -6.47 14.38 -21.50
N VAL A 331 -6.78 15.21 -22.49
CA VAL A 331 -7.74 16.32 -22.35
C VAL A 331 -9.14 15.77 -22.03
N GLU A 332 -9.60 14.73 -22.76
CA GLU A 332 -10.89 14.11 -22.51
C GLU A 332 -10.93 13.42 -21.12
N GLU A 333 -9.85 12.77 -20.72
CA GLU A 333 -9.72 12.17 -19.37
C GLU A 333 -9.85 13.22 -18.28
N LYS A 334 -9.14 14.36 -18.41
CA LYS A 334 -9.22 15.45 -17.44
C LYS A 334 -10.64 15.98 -17.31
N LEU A 335 -11.33 16.23 -18.42
CA LEU A 335 -12.71 16.72 -18.45
C LEU A 335 -13.66 15.71 -17.78
N LEU A 336 -13.50 14.41 -18.05
CA LEU A 336 -14.28 13.34 -17.43
C LEU A 336 -14.14 13.36 -15.91
N PHE A 337 -12.90 13.51 -15.40
CA PHE A 337 -12.64 13.52 -13.97
C PHE A 337 -13.11 14.82 -13.27
N GLU A 338 -13.09 15.95 -13.96
CA GLU A 338 -13.70 17.20 -13.43
C GLU A 338 -15.21 16.99 -13.16
N TRP A 339 -15.94 16.36 -14.08
CA TRP A 339 -17.36 16.03 -13.87
C TRP A 339 -17.56 14.95 -12.82
N TRP A 340 -16.72 13.91 -12.82
CA TRP A 340 -16.79 12.84 -11.83
C TRP A 340 -16.59 13.34 -10.40
N TYR A 341 -15.63 14.22 -10.17
CA TYR A 341 -15.42 14.81 -8.84
C TYR A 341 -16.63 15.59 -8.39
N ARG A 342 -17.27 16.35 -9.25
CA ARG A 342 -18.51 17.07 -8.95
C ARG A 342 -19.65 16.13 -8.62
N VAL A 343 -19.76 14.96 -9.28
CA VAL A 343 -20.77 13.93 -8.91
C VAL A 343 -20.47 13.36 -7.53
N ARG A 344 -19.20 13.05 -7.25
CA ARG A 344 -18.77 12.53 -5.96
C ARG A 344 -19.04 13.52 -4.83
N ASP A 345 -18.80 14.80 -5.07
CA ASP A 345 -18.94 15.89 -4.09
C ASP A 345 -20.42 16.42 -4.05
N GLY A 346 -21.34 15.79 -4.79
CA GLY A 346 -22.77 16.13 -4.78
C GLY A 346 -23.14 17.38 -5.57
N THR A 347 -22.19 18.07 -6.24
CA THR A 347 -22.44 19.32 -6.99
C THR A 347 -22.85 19.10 -8.46
N LEU A 348 -22.90 17.86 -8.91
CA LEU A 348 -23.39 17.47 -10.24
C LEU A 348 -24.25 16.19 -10.14
N ALA A 349 -25.46 16.22 -10.71
CA ALA A 349 -26.30 15.03 -10.75
C ALA A 349 -25.70 13.95 -11.64
N ARG A 350 -25.88 12.68 -11.28
CA ARG A 350 -25.41 11.54 -12.09
C ARG A 350 -26.10 11.47 -13.45
N SER A 351 -27.37 11.90 -13.57
CA SER A 351 -28.08 12.03 -14.84
C SER A 351 -27.38 13.00 -15.79
N THR A 352 -26.90 14.13 -15.27
CA THR A 352 -26.15 15.13 -16.03
C THR A 352 -24.80 14.58 -16.47
N LEU A 353 -24.09 13.84 -15.60
CA LEU A 353 -22.86 13.13 -16.00
C LEU A 353 -23.15 12.17 -17.18
N ARG A 354 -24.24 11.42 -17.14
CA ARG A 354 -24.62 10.53 -18.25
C ARG A 354 -24.83 11.30 -19.56
N ALA A 355 -25.50 12.44 -19.53
CA ALA A 355 -25.72 13.27 -20.70
C ALA A 355 -24.39 13.82 -21.27
N TYR A 356 -23.52 14.37 -20.42
CA TYR A 356 -22.24 14.94 -20.83
C TYR A 356 -21.29 13.89 -21.42
N THR A 357 -21.29 12.68 -20.85
CA THR A 357 -20.43 11.58 -21.32
C THR A 357 -20.81 11.04 -22.69
N VAL A 358 -22.00 11.29 -23.23
CA VAL A 358 -22.39 10.84 -24.59
C VAL A 358 -21.46 11.46 -25.66
N ALA A 359 -21.27 12.76 -25.65
CA ALA A 359 -20.41 13.46 -26.59
C ALA A 359 -18.92 13.11 -26.37
N LEU A 360 -18.48 13.07 -25.08
CA LEU A 360 -17.12 12.72 -24.70
C LEU A 360 -16.76 11.31 -25.18
N ARG A 361 -17.65 10.35 -25.00
CA ARG A 361 -17.49 8.96 -25.44
C ARG A 361 -17.30 8.86 -26.97
N ARG A 362 -18.06 9.66 -27.74
CA ARG A 362 -17.90 9.72 -29.20
C ARG A 362 -16.53 10.23 -29.58
N ARG A 363 -16.03 11.30 -28.95
CA ARG A 363 -14.69 11.87 -29.19
C ARG A 363 -13.57 10.88 -28.82
N VAL A 364 -13.64 10.27 -27.64
CA VAL A 364 -12.68 9.23 -27.22
C VAL A 364 -12.64 8.08 -28.23
N LYS A 365 -13.80 7.58 -28.65
CA LYS A 365 -13.88 6.50 -29.64
C LYS A 365 -13.29 6.91 -31.01
N ALA A 366 -13.52 8.13 -31.46
CA ALA A 366 -12.92 8.67 -32.68
C ALA A 366 -11.40 8.78 -32.58
N LEU A 367 -10.88 9.25 -31.44
CA LEU A 367 -9.43 9.33 -31.17
C LEU A 367 -8.78 7.94 -31.14
N LEU A 368 -9.41 6.95 -30.50
CA LEU A 368 -8.92 5.57 -30.49
C LEU A 368 -8.91 4.95 -31.89
N ARG A 369 -9.94 5.24 -32.75
CA ARG A 369 -9.93 4.82 -34.17
C ARG A 369 -8.77 5.43 -34.94
N ARG A 370 -8.53 6.73 -34.77
CA ARG A 370 -7.34 7.39 -35.38
C ARG A 370 -6.05 6.80 -34.86
N GLY A 371 -5.98 6.48 -33.55
CA GLY A 371 -4.84 5.86 -32.91
C GLY A 371 -4.54 4.44 -33.39
N SER A 372 -5.55 3.72 -33.87
CA SER A 372 -5.38 2.34 -34.37
C SER A 372 -4.65 2.23 -35.73
N VAL A 373 -4.37 3.39 -36.38
CA VAL A 373 -3.67 3.51 -37.68
C VAL A 373 -2.67 4.68 -37.69
N CYS A 374 -2.04 5.00 -36.57
CA CYS A 374 -1.23 6.20 -36.39
C CYS A 374 0.26 6.03 -36.76
N GLY A 375 0.67 4.89 -37.31
CA GLY A 375 2.05 4.61 -37.69
C GLY A 375 2.96 4.18 -36.50
N HIS A 376 2.46 4.12 -35.26
CA HIS A 376 3.23 3.63 -34.12
C HIS A 376 2.65 2.31 -33.58
N ARG A 377 3.35 1.20 -33.85
CA ARG A 377 2.88 -0.19 -33.62
C ARG A 377 2.25 -0.44 -32.24
N LYS A 378 2.89 0.03 -31.17
CA LYS A 378 2.39 -0.17 -29.79
C LYS A 378 1.10 0.62 -29.52
N THR A 379 1.05 1.87 -29.99
CA THR A 379 -0.17 2.71 -29.86
C THR A 379 -1.33 2.12 -30.65
N GLU A 380 -1.09 1.67 -31.87
CA GLU A 380 -2.12 1.03 -32.70
C GLU A 380 -2.70 -0.22 -32.05
N ALA A 381 -1.83 -1.12 -31.55
CA ALA A 381 -2.26 -2.34 -30.88
C ALA A 381 -3.09 -2.01 -29.62
N THR A 382 -2.65 -1.04 -28.81
CA THR A 382 -3.38 -0.62 -27.62
C THR A 382 -4.72 0.03 -27.97
N CYS A 383 -4.77 0.88 -28.98
CA CYS A 383 -6.02 1.50 -29.43
C CYS A 383 -7.01 0.47 -29.98
N ARG A 384 -6.55 -0.52 -30.75
CA ARG A 384 -7.40 -1.63 -31.25
C ARG A 384 -7.99 -2.45 -30.10
N GLU A 385 -7.20 -2.74 -29.07
CA GLU A 385 -7.66 -3.45 -27.88
C GLU A 385 -8.67 -2.60 -27.09
N LEU A 386 -8.39 -1.31 -26.85
CA LEU A 386 -9.30 -0.42 -26.15
C LEU A 386 -10.64 -0.25 -26.89
N LEU A 387 -10.65 -0.27 -28.23
CA LEU A 387 -11.88 -0.25 -29.01
C LEU A 387 -12.76 -1.50 -28.77
N LYS A 388 -12.13 -2.68 -28.58
CA LYS A 388 -12.86 -3.92 -28.22
C LYS A 388 -13.44 -3.84 -26.81
N LEU A 389 -12.69 -3.21 -25.88
CA LEU A 389 -13.07 -3.08 -24.48
C LEU A 389 -13.86 -1.79 -24.18
N GLU A 390 -14.22 -1.00 -25.20
CA GLU A 390 -14.81 0.32 -25.06
C GLU A 390 -16.05 0.35 -24.13
N PRO A 391 -16.99 -0.60 -24.19
CA PRO A 391 -18.14 -0.61 -23.27
C PRO A 391 -17.74 -0.66 -21.80
N ALA A 392 -16.64 -1.33 -21.46
CA ALA A 392 -16.12 -1.46 -20.10
C ALA A 392 -15.43 -0.17 -19.58
N MET A 393 -15.16 0.81 -20.43
CA MET A 393 -14.64 2.12 -19.99
C MET A 393 -15.70 2.97 -19.26
N TRP A 394 -17.00 2.68 -19.45
CA TRP A 394 -18.12 3.57 -19.09
C TRP A 394 -19.11 2.95 -18.10
N THR A 395 -18.80 1.82 -17.50
CA THR A 395 -19.73 1.12 -16.59
C THR A 395 -20.04 1.96 -15.35
N PHE A 396 -19.06 2.71 -14.81
CA PHE A 396 -19.25 3.62 -13.68
C PHE A 396 -20.24 4.78 -13.97
N VAL A 397 -20.38 5.18 -15.24
CA VAL A 397 -21.37 6.20 -15.65
C VAL A 397 -22.78 5.65 -15.57
N ARG A 398 -22.95 4.36 -15.95
CA ARG A 398 -24.26 3.67 -15.99
C ARG A 398 -24.73 3.21 -14.63
N LEU A 399 -23.82 2.70 -13.80
CA LEU A 399 -24.13 2.04 -12.53
C LEU A 399 -23.63 2.86 -11.34
N ALA A 400 -24.52 3.09 -10.37
CA ALA A 400 -24.15 3.72 -9.11
C ALA A 400 -23.25 2.79 -8.26
N GLY A 401 -22.43 3.35 -7.38
CA GLY A 401 -21.52 2.59 -6.54
C GLY A 401 -20.25 2.08 -7.25
N VAL A 402 -20.15 2.21 -8.58
CA VAL A 402 -18.98 1.82 -9.34
C VAL A 402 -18.00 2.99 -9.46
N SER A 403 -16.74 2.78 -9.05
CA SER A 403 -15.66 3.75 -9.22
C SER A 403 -15.09 3.69 -10.65
N PRO A 404 -14.67 4.83 -11.25
CA PRO A 404 -13.94 4.83 -12.52
C PRO A 404 -12.54 4.22 -12.42
N THR A 405 -12.03 4.00 -11.22
CA THR A 405 -10.66 3.52 -10.97
C THR A 405 -10.65 2.36 -9.98
N ASN A 406 -9.63 1.50 -10.05
CA ASN A 406 -9.36 0.47 -9.05
C ASN A 406 -8.39 0.95 -7.95
N ASN A 407 -8.32 2.26 -7.70
CA ASN A 407 -7.39 2.85 -6.74
C ASN A 407 -7.52 2.27 -5.32
N ALA A 408 -8.68 1.72 -4.94
CA ALA A 408 -8.85 1.10 -3.63
C ALA A 408 -8.06 -0.22 -3.54
N SER A 409 -8.15 -1.08 -4.56
CA SER A 409 -7.32 -2.30 -4.65
C SER A 409 -5.83 -1.96 -4.79
N GLU A 410 -5.46 -0.91 -5.56
CA GLU A 410 -4.07 -0.43 -5.64
C GLU A 410 -3.53 0.03 -4.28
N ARG A 411 -4.32 0.75 -3.49
CA ARG A 411 -3.95 1.12 -2.11
C ARG A 411 -3.81 -0.08 -1.19
N ALA A 412 -4.71 -1.05 -1.32
CA ALA A 412 -4.66 -2.29 -0.53
C ALA A 412 -3.40 -3.10 -0.85
N ILE A 413 -3.13 -3.35 -2.15
CA ILE A 413 -1.97 -4.14 -2.58
C ILE A 413 -0.63 -3.46 -2.28
N ARG A 414 -0.60 -2.14 -2.13
CA ARG A 414 0.60 -1.37 -1.79
C ARG A 414 1.28 -1.87 -0.51
N ARG A 415 0.51 -2.39 0.46
CA ARG A 415 1.07 -2.99 1.68
C ARG A 415 1.93 -4.22 1.37
N GLY A 416 1.48 -5.06 0.45
CA GLY A 416 2.24 -6.19 -0.05
C GLY A 416 3.46 -5.75 -0.87
N VAL A 417 3.33 -4.72 -1.70
CA VAL A 417 4.48 -4.14 -2.45
C VAL A 417 5.56 -3.66 -1.49
N ILE A 418 5.18 -2.96 -0.41
CA ILE A 418 6.13 -2.50 0.62
C ILE A 418 6.77 -3.69 1.33
N TRP A 419 5.99 -4.73 1.70
CA TRP A 419 6.53 -5.95 2.29
C TRP A 419 7.58 -6.59 1.37
N ARG A 420 7.26 -6.78 0.09
CA ARG A 420 8.21 -7.32 -0.90
C ARG A 420 9.49 -6.49 -1.00
N LYS A 421 9.38 -5.15 -0.97
CA LYS A 421 10.55 -4.24 -1.06
C LYS A 421 11.42 -4.28 0.19
N LEU A 422 10.84 -4.41 1.38
CA LEU A 422 11.56 -4.37 2.66
C LEU A 422 12.02 -5.76 3.14
N CYS A 423 11.17 -6.78 2.96
CA CYS A 423 11.41 -8.13 3.47
C CYS A 423 11.69 -9.15 2.35
N PHE A 424 11.74 -8.69 1.09
CA PHE A 424 12.04 -9.53 -0.09
C PHE A 424 11.04 -10.69 -0.32
N GLY A 425 9.81 -10.59 0.19
CA GLY A 425 8.77 -11.61 0.04
C GLY A 425 8.77 -12.63 1.19
N THR A 426 8.66 -13.92 0.87
CA THR A 426 8.57 -15.03 1.82
C THR A 426 9.53 -16.14 1.46
N HIS A 427 10.01 -16.91 2.47
CA HIS A 427 10.99 -17.98 2.27
C HIS A 427 10.37 -19.34 1.96
N SER A 428 9.05 -19.48 2.08
CA SER A 428 8.36 -20.77 1.87
C SER A 428 6.88 -20.54 1.54
N GLU A 429 6.23 -21.58 1.02
CA GLU A 429 4.79 -21.58 0.81
C GLU A 429 4.00 -21.35 2.12
N ALA A 430 4.43 -21.95 3.22
CA ALA A 430 3.81 -21.69 4.54
C ALA A 430 3.92 -20.21 4.95
N GLY A 431 5.06 -19.57 4.66
CA GLY A 431 5.25 -18.13 4.83
C GLY A 431 4.32 -17.31 3.93
N SER A 432 4.11 -17.74 2.68
CA SER A 432 3.17 -17.11 1.75
C SER A 432 1.72 -17.24 2.26
N ARG A 433 1.33 -18.41 2.79
CA ARG A 433 0.00 -18.60 3.43
C ARG A 433 -0.18 -17.70 4.66
N PHE A 434 0.85 -17.56 5.49
CA PHE A 434 0.83 -16.62 6.62
C PHE A 434 0.66 -15.17 6.14
N ALA A 435 1.46 -14.76 5.14
CA ALA A 435 1.41 -13.40 4.61
C ALA A 435 0.04 -13.05 4.03
N GLU A 436 -0.55 -13.90 3.17
CA GLU A 436 -1.87 -13.65 2.58
C GLU A 436 -2.98 -13.57 3.63
N ARG A 437 -2.93 -14.43 4.66
CA ARG A 437 -3.92 -14.43 5.76
C ARG A 437 -3.81 -13.18 6.61
N MET A 438 -2.61 -12.82 7.02
CA MET A 438 -2.39 -11.61 7.82
C MET A 438 -2.69 -10.32 7.03
N LEU A 439 -2.37 -10.24 5.74
CA LEU A 439 -2.76 -9.12 4.89
C LEU A 439 -4.29 -9.01 4.78
N THR A 440 -4.98 -10.13 4.57
CA THR A 440 -6.45 -10.19 4.51
C THR A 440 -7.08 -9.72 5.81
N VAL A 441 -6.67 -10.30 6.94
CA VAL A 441 -7.22 -9.97 8.26
C VAL A 441 -6.97 -8.52 8.62
N THR A 442 -5.73 -8.05 8.49
CA THR A 442 -5.38 -6.67 8.87
C THR A 442 -6.02 -5.63 7.97
N ALA A 443 -6.15 -5.90 6.66
CA ALA A 443 -6.82 -4.99 5.74
C ALA A 443 -8.31 -4.91 6.01
N THR A 444 -8.98 -6.06 6.14
CA THR A 444 -10.42 -6.16 6.38
C THR A 444 -10.83 -5.53 7.70
N LEU A 445 -10.16 -5.88 8.81
CA LEU A 445 -10.52 -5.33 10.12
C LEU A 445 -10.33 -3.81 10.20
N ARG A 446 -9.25 -3.27 9.64
CA ARG A 446 -9.02 -1.82 9.58
C ARG A 446 -10.03 -1.10 8.70
N GLN A 447 -10.46 -1.73 7.60
CA GLN A 447 -11.51 -1.22 6.73
C GLN A 447 -12.86 -1.13 7.47
N GLN A 448 -13.09 -2.06 8.39
CA GLN A 448 -14.28 -2.12 9.24
C GLN A 448 -14.16 -1.35 10.57
N GLY A 449 -13.00 -0.71 10.86
CA GLY A 449 -12.75 -0.03 12.13
C GLY A 449 -12.61 -0.96 13.34
N ARG A 450 -12.33 -2.26 13.14
CA ARG A 450 -12.21 -3.27 14.21
C ARG A 450 -10.77 -3.41 14.71
N GLY A 451 -10.61 -3.69 16.00
CA GLY A 451 -9.31 -3.93 16.65
C GLY A 451 -8.64 -5.20 16.15
N VAL A 452 -7.43 -5.07 15.58
CA VAL A 452 -6.71 -6.22 14.98
C VAL A 452 -6.16 -7.14 16.07
N VAL A 453 -5.54 -6.59 17.13
CA VAL A 453 -4.93 -7.39 18.20
C VAL A 453 -6.00 -8.17 18.95
N ASP A 454 -7.12 -7.53 19.26
CA ASP A 454 -8.20 -8.16 20.03
C ASP A 454 -8.89 -9.26 19.21
N TYR A 455 -9.09 -9.01 17.91
CA TYR A 455 -9.60 -10.04 16.99
C TYR A 455 -8.66 -11.26 16.90
N LEU A 456 -7.36 -11.03 16.74
CA LEU A 456 -6.39 -12.13 16.68
C LEU A 456 -6.34 -12.90 18.00
N THR A 457 -6.34 -12.18 19.13
CA THR A 457 -6.33 -12.79 20.47
C THR A 457 -7.55 -13.67 20.66
N SER A 458 -8.76 -13.13 20.47
CA SER A 458 -10.01 -13.88 20.65
C SER A 458 -10.14 -15.07 19.69
N SER A 459 -9.62 -14.93 18.46
CA SER A 459 -9.62 -16.03 17.49
C SER A 459 -8.71 -17.19 17.94
N ILE A 460 -7.54 -16.88 18.51
CA ILE A 460 -6.62 -17.89 19.04
C ILE A 460 -7.20 -18.54 20.28
N GLU A 461 -7.82 -17.76 21.19
CA GLU A 461 -8.53 -18.28 22.37
C GLU A 461 -9.65 -19.24 21.98
N ALA A 462 -10.49 -18.86 21.03
CA ALA A 462 -11.55 -19.72 20.52
C ALA A 462 -10.98 -21.05 19.98
N SER A 463 -9.90 -20.97 19.18
CA SER A 463 -9.24 -22.17 18.67
C SER A 463 -8.70 -23.08 19.77
N LEU A 464 -8.14 -22.54 20.86
CA LEU A 464 -7.67 -23.33 22.01
C LEU A 464 -8.82 -24.03 22.76
N ARG A 465 -10.01 -23.44 22.75
CA ARG A 465 -11.22 -24.06 23.31
C ARG A 465 -11.92 -25.03 22.34
N GLY A 466 -11.40 -25.21 21.14
CA GLY A 466 -12.05 -26.02 20.10
C GLY A 466 -13.24 -25.30 19.42
N GLU A 467 -13.39 -24.00 19.63
CA GLU A 467 -14.45 -23.17 19.07
C GLU A 467 -14.04 -22.58 17.72
N ARG A 468 -15.01 -22.14 16.94
CA ARG A 468 -14.74 -21.44 15.69
C ARG A 468 -14.26 -20.03 15.96
N PRO A 469 -13.17 -19.58 15.29
CA PRO A 469 -12.73 -18.18 15.35
C PRO A 469 -13.82 -17.22 14.87
N GLN A 470 -13.79 -15.99 15.38
CA GLN A 470 -14.73 -14.94 15.01
C GLN A 470 -14.67 -14.64 13.50
N SER A 471 -15.82 -14.38 12.89
CA SER A 471 -15.91 -14.06 11.45
C SER A 471 -15.23 -12.72 11.10
N LEU A 472 -14.62 -12.68 9.92
CA LEU A 472 -14.15 -11.44 9.29
C LEU A 472 -15.25 -10.67 8.55
N LEU A 473 -16.41 -11.27 8.38
CA LEU A 473 -17.50 -10.62 7.67
C LEU A 473 -18.02 -9.41 8.44
N PRO A 474 -18.64 -8.42 7.76
CA PRO A 474 -19.28 -7.30 8.43
C PRO A 474 -20.28 -7.79 9.47
N MET A 475 -20.30 -7.15 10.63
CA MET A 475 -21.33 -7.43 11.62
C MET A 475 -22.67 -6.90 11.09
N THR A 476 -23.55 -7.79 10.68
CA THR A 476 -24.96 -7.45 10.42
C THR A 476 -25.74 -7.52 11.73
N ALA A 477 -26.81 -6.76 11.86
CA ALA A 477 -27.65 -6.78 13.05
C ALA A 477 -28.17 -8.19 13.41
N ALA A 478 -28.17 -9.11 12.46
CA ALA A 478 -28.53 -10.53 12.67
C ALA A 478 -27.40 -11.39 13.32
N ASN A 479 -26.17 -10.90 13.40
CA ASN A 479 -25.01 -11.63 13.97
C ASN A 479 -24.64 -11.16 15.39
N VAL A 480 -25.48 -10.35 16.02
CA VAL A 480 -25.29 -9.81 17.39
C VAL A 480 -26.21 -10.52 18.40
N ALA A 481 -26.99 -11.49 17.94
CA ALA A 481 -27.85 -12.32 18.82
C ALA A 481 -27.16 -13.64 19.21
#